data_77e0d2737339c0d1c8ab2b8ae45f9f25
#
_entry.id   77e0d2737339c0d1c8ab2b8ae45f9f25
#
_cell.length_a   1.000
_cell.length_b   1.000
_cell.length_c   1.000
_cell.angle_alpha   90.00
_cell.angle_beta   90.00
_cell.angle_gamma   90.00
#
_symmetry.space_group_name_H-M   'P 1'
#
loop_
_entity.id
_entity.type
_entity.pdbx_description
1 polymer ?
#
loop_
_entity_poly.entity_id
_entity_poly.type
_entity_poly.pdbx_seq_one_letter_code
_entity_poly.pdbx_strand_id
1 'polypeptide(L)'
;MADISFEKELAVAETGIEGLKVVDLAVHGDSRGWFKENWQRAKMTALGIPDLRVVQNNVSYNDSRGVTRGIHAEPWDKFISVARGSVFGAWVDLREGSETFGKVFTCTLDPSKAIYVPRGVGNSFQALEDGTAYTYLVDAHWSLELKRTYTFVNLADPELAIEWPIPLDEATVSEADLNHPMLKDVVPMAPKRTLVTGCNGQLGHAVHALAEERGVAKDFDFCDIDTFDMSDPDAYSRYDWSLYGTVINCGAYTAVDKAEAPEGRVTAWKANATGPALLARTCAAHGITLVHISSDYVFDGTRELHDEGEAMSPLSVYGQSKAAGDIAVAGCARHYIMRSSWVIGEGHNFVKTMRGLSDRVADPEDGLEQVTVVDDQLGRLTFTRDMAEAIFHVLGTHAPYGTYDCTGSGAVKSWADIARAVFEAANGNGDRVVPVGTADYYANAEGPIAPRPVHSALDLSRLESVGFRMPDWEEELKLHFD
;
A
#
# COMPACT_ATOMS: atom_id res chain seq x y z
N MET A 1 -39.73 -10.87 20.62
CA MET A 1 -38.93 -11.19 19.43
C MET A 1 -38.77 -9.90 18.68
N ALA A 2 -37.52 -9.56 18.31
CA ALA A 2 -37.25 -8.40 17.47
C ALA A 2 -38.17 -8.45 16.22
N ASP A 3 -38.69 -7.31 15.83
CA ASP A 3 -39.48 -7.17 14.61
C ASP A 3 -38.48 -7.18 13.42
N ILE A 4 -38.11 -8.41 12.96
CA ILE A 4 -37.14 -8.58 11.86
C ILE A 4 -37.75 -7.99 10.60
N SER A 5 -37.05 -7.04 9.98
CA SER A 5 -37.45 -6.52 8.67
C SER A 5 -37.05 -7.52 7.58
N PHE A 6 -38.03 -8.23 7.05
CA PHE A 6 -37.84 -9.18 5.95
C PHE A 6 -37.72 -8.47 4.59
N GLU A 7 -37.07 -9.16 3.63
CA GLU A 7 -36.97 -8.77 2.21
C GLU A 7 -36.35 -7.38 1.97
N LYS A 8 -35.45 -6.93 2.86
CA LYS A 8 -34.63 -5.74 2.59
C LYS A 8 -33.67 -6.00 1.42
N GLU A 9 -33.40 -4.97 0.67
CA GLU A 9 -32.24 -4.99 -0.24
C GLU A 9 -30.94 -4.89 0.51
N LEU A 10 -29.90 -5.59 0.03
CA LEU A 10 -28.55 -5.47 0.55
C LEU A 10 -28.02 -4.06 0.26
N ALA A 11 -27.76 -3.28 1.28
CA ALA A 11 -27.34 -1.88 1.17
C ALA A 11 -26.31 -1.52 2.23
N VAL A 12 -25.47 -0.52 1.94
CA VAL A 12 -24.46 0.01 2.85
C VAL A 12 -24.72 1.50 3.06
N ALA A 13 -24.68 1.94 4.31
CA ALA A 13 -24.80 3.34 4.70
C ALA A 13 -23.58 3.78 5.51
N GLU A 14 -23.09 4.97 5.20
CA GLU A 14 -22.05 5.63 5.99
C GLU A 14 -22.62 6.08 7.35
N THR A 15 -21.73 6.20 8.34
CA THR A 15 -22.03 6.79 9.64
C THR A 15 -21.33 8.13 9.80
N GLY A 16 -21.44 8.74 10.98
CA GLY A 16 -20.65 9.95 11.27
C GLY A 16 -19.19 9.66 11.68
N ILE A 17 -18.78 8.39 11.78
CA ILE A 17 -17.41 7.96 12.08
C ILE A 17 -16.84 7.39 10.78
N GLU A 18 -15.70 7.89 10.35
CA GLU A 18 -15.05 7.48 9.10
C GLU A 18 -14.79 5.97 9.06
N GLY A 19 -15.23 5.32 7.98
CA GLY A 19 -15.06 3.89 7.74
C GLY A 19 -16.00 2.97 8.53
N LEU A 20 -16.73 3.48 9.53
CA LEU A 20 -17.77 2.73 10.22
C LEU A 20 -19.04 2.71 9.35
N LYS A 21 -19.50 1.52 8.93
CA LYS A 21 -20.57 1.38 7.94
C LYS A 21 -21.66 0.44 8.42
N VAL A 22 -22.92 0.89 8.33
CA VAL A 22 -24.09 0.04 8.59
C VAL A 22 -24.46 -0.70 7.32
N VAL A 23 -24.85 -1.97 7.47
CA VAL A 23 -25.23 -2.85 6.36
C VAL A 23 -26.63 -3.40 6.60
N ASP A 24 -27.57 -3.12 5.71
CA ASP A 24 -28.85 -3.82 5.68
C ASP A 24 -28.69 -5.16 4.99
N LEU A 25 -29.12 -6.24 5.65
CA LEU A 25 -29.04 -7.62 5.16
C LEU A 25 -30.40 -8.11 4.67
N ALA A 26 -30.41 -8.80 3.53
CA ALA A 26 -31.60 -9.49 3.06
C ALA A 26 -31.91 -10.70 3.95
N VAL A 27 -33.06 -10.70 4.62
CA VAL A 27 -33.56 -11.82 5.41
C VAL A 27 -34.82 -12.36 4.74
N HIS A 28 -34.81 -13.66 4.45
CA HIS A 28 -35.93 -14.35 3.80
C HIS A 28 -36.61 -15.29 4.79
N GLY A 29 -37.90 -15.12 4.99
CA GLY A 29 -38.70 -15.90 5.93
C GLY A 29 -39.62 -16.92 5.24
N ASP A 30 -39.78 -18.12 5.86
CA ASP A 30 -40.77 -19.12 5.46
C ASP A 30 -41.37 -19.84 6.67
N SER A 31 -42.18 -20.88 6.46
CA SER A 31 -42.81 -21.66 7.54
C SER A 31 -41.85 -22.38 8.46
N ARG A 32 -40.59 -22.49 8.14
CA ARG A 32 -39.50 -23.14 8.94
C ARG A 32 -38.70 -22.16 9.76
N GLY A 33 -38.80 -20.83 9.46
CA GLY A 33 -38.02 -19.76 10.08
C GLY A 33 -37.53 -18.76 9.06
N TRP A 34 -36.25 -18.36 9.16
CA TRP A 34 -35.65 -17.41 8.23
C TRP A 34 -34.24 -17.82 7.85
N PHE A 35 -33.80 -17.33 6.69
CA PHE A 35 -32.46 -17.48 6.15
C PHE A 35 -31.92 -16.11 5.76
N LYS A 36 -30.62 -15.89 5.96
CA LYS A 36 -29.89 -14.75 5.41
C LYS A 36 -28.51 -15.15 4.91
N GLU A 37 -28.04 -14.51 3.88
CA GLU A 37 -26.64 -14.49 3.54
C GLU A 37 -25.96 -13.47 4.45
N ASN A 38 -25.22 -13.97 5.47
CA ASN A 38 -24.63 -13.08 6.49
C ASN A 38 -23.43 -12.32 6.00
N TRP A 39 -22.62 -12.93 5.11
CA TRP A 39 -21.42 -12.35 4.52
C TRP A 39 -21.15 -12.97 3.15
N GLN A 40 -20.90 -12.11 2.16
CA GLN A 40 -20.41 -12.52 0.85
C GLN A 40 -19.44 -11.47 0.34
N ARG A 41 -18.14 -11.81 0.35
CA ARG A 41 -17.03 -10.89 0.09
C ARG A 41 -17.22 -10.04 -1.16
N ALA A 42 -17.53 -10.68 -2.31
CA ALA A 42 -17.68 -9.95 -3.57
C ALA A 42 -18.81 -8.90 -3.55
N LYS A 43 -19.97 -9.25 -2.97
CA LYS A 43 -21.09 -8.30 -2.84
C LYS A 43 -20.76 -7.16 -1.89
N MET A 44 -20.15 -7.46 -0.73
CA MET A 44 -19.78 -6.46 0.26
C MET A 44 -18.74 -5.47 -0.29
N THR A 45 -17.72 -5.98 -0.98
CA THR A 45 -16.70 -5.13 -1.61
C THR A 45 -17.28 -4.27 -2.72
N ALA A 46 -18.20 -4.82 -3.55
CA ALA A 46 -18.89 -4.06 -4.59
C ALA A 46 -19.75 -2.91 -4.04
N LEU A 47 -20.23 -3.03 -2.78
CA LEU A 47 -20.99 -2.00 -2.08
C LEU A 47 -20.10 -1.03 -1.26
N GLY A 48 -18.77 -1.13 -1.38
CA GLY A 48 -17.84 -0.22 -0.72
C GLY A 48 -17.48 -0.60 0.72
N ILE A 49 -17.75 -1.83 1.16
CA ILE A 49 -17.12 -2.37 2.38
C ILE A 49 -15.67 -2.70 2.03
N PRO A 50 -14.69 -2.28 2.84
CA PRO A 50 -13.30 -2.67 2.66
C PRO A 50 -13.13 -4.20 2.56
N ASP A 51 -12.13 -4.64 1.81
CA ASP A 51 -11.88 -6.06 1.57
C ASP A 51 -11.45 -6.78 2.86
N LEU A 52 -12.43 -7.14 3.68
CA LEU A 52 -12.23 -7.88 4.92
C LEU A 52 -11.84 -9.34 4.60
N ARG A 53 -10.56 -9.66 4.84
CA ARG A 53 -10.07 -11.03 4.74
C ARG A 53 -10.39 -11.80 6.03
N VAL A 54 -11.55 -12.41 6.08
CA VAL A 54 -12.00 -13.15 7.26
C VAL A 54 -11.07 -14.32 7.56
N VAL A 55 -10.50 -14.35 8.76
CA VAL A 55 -9.66 -15.45 9.27
C VAL A 55 -10.21 -16.11 10.53
N GLN A 56 -11.13 -15.44 11.24
CA GLN A 56 -11.76 -15.96 12.46
C GLN A 56 -13.20 -15.48 12.55
N ASN A 57 -14.09 -16.34 13.03
CA ASN A 57 -15.46 -16.01 13.40
C ASN A 57 -15.65 -16.25 14.90
N ASN A 58 -16.22 -15.28 15.61
CA ASN A 58 -16.54 -15.35 17.01
C ASN A 58 -18.06 -15.25 17.22
N VAL A 59 -18.55 -15.93 18.25
CA VAL A 59 -19.94 -15.84 18.69
C VAL A 59 -19.97 -15.52 20.18
N SER A 60 -20.71 -14.47 20.55
CA SER A 60 -21.03 -14.14 21.93
C SER A 60 -22.50 -14.47 22.18
N TYR A 61 -22.76 -15.45 23.04
CA TYR A 61 -24.10 -15.76 23.50
C TYR A 61 -24.38 -15.04 24.81
N ASN A 62 -25.55 -14.41 24.90
CA ASN A 62 -25.97 -13.59 26.02
C ASN A 62 -27.28 -14.12 26.56
N ASP A 63 -27.24 -14.75 27.75
CA ASP A 63 -28.37 -15.46 28.33
C ASP A 63 -29.55 -14.54 28.62
N SER A 64 -29.28 -13.34 29.11
CA SER A 64 -30.30 -12.43 29.61
C SER A 64 -30.27 -11.08 28.91
N ARG A 65 -31.43 -10.48 28.78
CA ARG A 65 -31.57 -9.06 28.43
C ARG A 65 -30.75 -8.21 29.42
N GLY A 66 -30.08 -7.16 28.93
CA GLY A 66 -29.26 -6.27 29.76
C GLY A 66 -27.78 -6.71 29.87
N VAL A 67 -27.38 -7.88 29.36
CA VAL A 67 -25.95 -8.19 29.24
C VAL A 67 -25.27 -7.15 28.35
N THR A 68 -24.31 -6.43 28.91
CA THR A 68 -23.58 -5.34 28.26
C THR A 68 -22.10 -5.63 28.21
N ARG A 69 -21.45 -5.41 27.07
CA ARG A 69 -20.01 -5.66 26.85
C ARG A 69 -19.39 -4.50 26.12
N GLY A 70 -18.16 -4.17 26.47
CA GLY A 70 -17.36 -3.13 25.79
C GLY A 70 -16.83 -2.06 26.76
N ILE A 71 -16.33 -0.96 26.28
CA ILE A 71 -16.08 -0.59 24.88
C ILE A 71 -14.66 -1.01 24.54
N HIS A 72 -14.51 -1.85 23.51
CA HIS A 72 -13.22 -2.41 23.13
C HIS A 72 -12.89 -1.99 21.68
N ALA A 73 -11.84 -1.21 21.48
CA ALA A 73 -11.23 -0.98 20.18
C ALA A 73 -10.10 -1.99 19.99
N GLU A 74 -10.26 -2.83 19.00
CA GLU A 74 -9.34 -3.91 18.70
C GLU A 74 -8.46 -3.58 17.48
N PRO A 75 -7.26 -4.18 17.34
CA PRO A 75 -6.30 -3.84 16.30
C PRO A 75 -6.61 -4.48 14.93
N TRP A 76 -7.88 -4.81 14.67
CA TRP A 76 -8.38 -5.42 13.43
C TRP A 76 -9.77 -4.91 13.04
N ASP A 77 -10.13 -5.19 11.80
CA ASP A 77 -11.45 -4.90 11.29
C ASP A 77 -12.45 -6.01 11.64
N LYS A 78 -13.73 -5.63 11.80
CA LYS A 78 -14.81 -6.55 12.14
C LYS A 78 -16.01 -6.36 11.22
N PHE A 79 -16.69 -7.45 10.93
CA PHE A 79 -18.05 -7.44 10.42
C PHE A 79 -18.97 -8.09 11.44
N ILE A 80 -19.83 -7.30 12.05
CA ILE A 80 -20.65 -7.67 13.19
C ILE A 80 -22.09 -7.85 12.74
N SER A 81 -22.74 -8.91 13.21
CA SER A 81 -24.16 -9.17 12.96
C SER A 81 -24.80 -9.89 14.15
N VAL A 82 -26.14 -9.96 14.14
CA VAL A 82 -26.93 -10.70 15.13
C VAL A 82 -27.51 -11.95 14.47
N ALA A 83 -27.26 -13.10 15.06
CA ALA A 83 -27.81 -14.38 14.62
C ALA A 83 -29.18 -14.68 15.26
N ARG A 84 -29.43 -14.15 16.47
CA ARG A 84 -30.70 -14.27 17.18
C ARG A 84 -30.84 -13.12 18.18
N GLY A 85 -32.06 -12.62 18.35
CA GLY A 85 -32.38 -11.50 19.25
C GLY A 85 -32.01 -10.15 18.65
N SER A 86 -31.80 -9.16 19.49
CA SER A 86 -31.41 -7.81 19.12
C SER A 86 -30.48 -7.18 20.14
N VAL A 87 -29.65 -6.24 19.70
CA VAL A 87 -28.75 -5.47 20.56
C VAL A 87 -28.87 -3.98 20.26
N PHE A 88 -28.74 -3.15 21.29
CA PHE A 88 -28.34 -1.76 21.13
C PHE A 88 -26.82 -1.74 21.06
N GLY A 89 -26.28 -1.29 19.94
CA GLY A 89 -24.84 -1.15 19.74
C GLY A 89 -24.39 0.31 19.88
N ALA A 90 -23.21 0.52 20.47
CA ALA A 90 -22.56 1.81 20.54
C ALA A 90 -21.09 1.67 20.10
N TRP A 91 -20.69 2.51 19.16
CA TRP A 91 -19.33 2.56 18.59
C TRP A 91 -18.72 3.91 18.84
N VAL A 92 -17.44 3.93 19.21
CA VAL A 92 -16.70 5.14 19.59
C VAL A 92 -15.39 5.17 18.80
N ASP A 93 -15.08 6.27 18.15
CA ASP A 93 -13.79 6.44 17.49
C ASP A 93 -12.68 6.67 18.52
N LEU A 94 -11.74 5.72 18.60
CA LEU A 94 -10.59 5.79 19.52
C LEU A 94 -9.25 5.79 18.79
N ARG A 95 -9.23 6.20 17.51
CA ARG A 95 -8.02 6.25 16.66
C ARG A 95 -7.23 7.52 16.90
N GLU A 96 -5.93 7.38 17.05
CA GLU A 96 -5.00 8.51 17.15
C GLU A 96 -5.07 9.37 15.88
N GLY A 97 -5.22 10.69 16.05
CA GLY A 97 -5.25 11.66 14.95
C GLY A 97 -6.53 11.68 14.12
N SER A 98 -7.56 10.89 14.48
CA SER A 98 -8.85 10.94 13.80
C SER A 98 -9.59 12.24 14.07
N GLU A 99 -10.14 12.86 13.01
CA GLU A 99 -11.02 14.04 13.14
C GLU A 99 -12.30 13.75 13.92
N THR A 100 -12.66 12.48 14.04
CA THR A 100 -13.86 12.03 14.78
C THR A 100 -13.53 11.35 16.11
N PHE A 101 -12.31 11.52 16.65
CA PHE A 101 -11.93 10.96 17.96
C PHE A 101 -12.96 11.31 19.03
N GLY A 102 -13.40 10.30 19.80
CA GLY A 102 -14.43 10.43 20.84
C GLY A 102 -15.87 10.48 20.32
N LYS A 103 -16.09 10.58 18.99
CA LYS A 103 -17.44 10.58 18.43
C LYS A 103 -18.12 9.22 18.62
N VAL A 104 -19.39 9.28 19.01
CA VAL A 104 -20.23 8.10 19.23
C VAL A 104 -21.23 7.92 18.10
N PHE A 105 -21.41 6.69 17.66
CA PHE A 105 -22.51 6.27 16.80
C PHE A 105 -23.26 5.12 17.49
N THR A 106 -24.59 5.19 17.49
CA THR A 106 -25.45 4.14 18.08
C THR A 106 -26.50 3.68 17.09
N CYS A 107 -26.81 2.38 17.11
CA CYS A 107 -27.98 1.86 16.42
C CYS A 107 -28.37 0.49 17.01
N THR A 108 -29.62 0.08 16.75
CA THR A 108 -30.08 -1.28 17.06
C THR A 108 -29.68 -2.21 15.92
N LEU A 109 -29.08 -3.36 16.26
CA LEU A 109 -28.83 -4.47 15.35
C LEU A 109 -29.80 -5.62 15.68
N ASP A 110 -30.42 -6.15 14.66
CA ASP A 110 -31.20 -7.37 14.62
C ASP A 110 -30.71 -8.26 13.47
N PRO A 111 -31.27 -9.44 13.19
CA PRO A 111 -30.84 -10.27 12.07
C PRO A 111 -30.83 -9.60 10.69
N SER A 112 -31.57 -8.51 10.48
CA SER A 112 -31.63 -7.77 9.21
C SER A 112 -30.60 -6.66 9.09
N LYS A 113 -29.72 -6.48 10.09
CA LYS A 113 -28.74 -5.40 10.10
C LYS A 113 -27.38 -5.86 10.62
N ALA A 114 -26.33 -5.44 9.98
CA ALA A 114 -24.95 -5.67 10.37
C ALA A 114 -24.18 -4.33 10.41
N ILE A 115 -22.95 -4.37 10.91
CA ILE A 115 -22.06 -3.20 10.90
C ILE A 115 -20.63 -3.64 10.63
N TYR A 116 -19.96 -2.92 9.74
CA TYR A 116 -18.53 -3.02 9.55
C TYR A 116 -17.84 -2.01 10.47
N VAL A 117 -16.93 -2.49 11.30
CA VAL A 117 -16.21 -1.71 12.30
C VAL A 117 -14.72 -1.73 11.95
N PRO A 118 -14.15 -0.60 11.54
CA PRO A 118 -12.72 -0.53 11.25
C PRO A 118 -11.89 -0.62 12.53
N ARG A 119 -10.64 -1.03 12.37
CA ARG A 119 -9.62 -1.05 13.43
C ARG A 119 -9.62 0.28 14.21
N GLY A 120 -9.55 0.18 15.54
CA GLY A 120 -9.46 1.34 16.42
C GLY A 120 -10.79 2.04 16.72
N VAL A 121 -11.89 1.62 16.08
CA VAL A 121 -13.23 2.02 16.50
C VAL A 121 -13.70 1.07 17.60
N GLY A 122 -13.95 1.63 18.77
CA GLY A 122 -14.45 0.90 19.94
C GLY A 122 -15.83 0.33 19.67
N ASN A 123 -16.03 -0.93 20.02
CA ASN A 123 -17.28 -1.66 19.87
C ASN A 123 -17.85 -2.01 21.22
N SER A 124 -19.14 -1.76 21.41
CA SER A 124 -19.91 -2.19 22.57
C SER A 124 -21.34 -2.54 22.18
N PHE A 125 -22.01 -3.34 23.00
CA PHE A 125 -23.41 -3.62 22.81
C PHE A 125 -24.10 -3.98 24.13
N GLN A 126 -25.41 -3.77 24.18
CA GLN A 126 -26.31 -4.22 25.22
C GLN A 126 -27.40 -5.11 24.61
N ALA A 127 -27.55 -6.34 25.12
CA ALA A 127 -28.58 -7.29 24.67
C ALA A 127 -29.98 -6.77 25.06
N LEU A 128 -30.88 -6.68 24.09
CA LEU A 128 -32.26 -6.22 24.28
C LEU A 128 -33.24 -7.38 24.51
N GLU A 129 -32.80 -8.62 24.26
CA GLU A 129 -33.60 -9.83 24.41
C GLU A 129 -32.77 -10.94 25.06
N ASP A 130 -33.46 -11.87 25.75
CA ASP A 130 -32.86 -13.08 26.31
C ASP A 130 -32.39 -14.04 25.20
N GLY A 131 -31.24 -14.69 25.39
CA GLY A 131 -30.68 -15.62 24.42
C GLY A 131 -30.20 -14.97 23.15
N THR A 132 -29.74 -13.72 23.22
CA THR A 132 -29.20 -13.00 22.10
C THR A 132 -27.84 -13.57 21.67
N ALA A 133 -27.71 -13.90 20.38
CA ALA A 133 -26.49 -14.41 19.76
C ALA A 133 -25.87 -13.33 18.83
N TYR A 134 -24.76 -12.74 19.29
CA TYR A 134 -23.98 -11.73 18.60
C TYR A 134 -22.75 -12.38 17.96
N THR A 135 -22.58 -12.21 16.67
CA THR A 135 -21.47 -12.85 15.92
C THR A 135 -20.65 -11.81 15.17
N TYR A 136 -19.36 -12.05 15.05
CA TYR A 136 -18.48 -11.17 14.29
C TYR A 136 -17.33 -11.91 13.60
N LEU A 137 -17.09 -11.52 12.37
CA LEU A 137 -15.99 -11.94 11.52
C LEU A 137 -14.84 -10.95 11.72
N VAL A 138 -13.59 -11.43 11.75
CA VAL A 138 -12.40 -10.60 11.92
C VAL A 138 -11.31 -11.00 10.94
N ASP A 139 -10.42 -10.07 10.60
CA ASP A 139 -9.30 -10.24 9.67
C ASP A 139 -7.96 -10.56 10.37
N ALA A 140 -7.97 -10.77 11.68
CA ALA A 140 -6.81 -11.22 12.44
C ALA A 140 -7.19 -12.30 13.46
N HIS A 141 -6.22 -13.15 13.84
CA HIS A 141 -6.41 -14.13 14.90
C HIS A 141 -6.29 -13.47 16.27
N TRP A 142 -7.23 -13.77 17.15
CA TRP A 142 -7.13 -13.36 18.54
C TRP A 142 -5.96 -14.05 19.26
N SER A 143 -5.19 -13.30 20.04
CA SER A 143 -4.21 -13.82 20.98
C SER A 143 -4.17 -12.97 22.26
N LEU A 144 -3.67 -13.56 23.34
CA LEU A 144 -3.50 -12.83 24.60
C LEU A 144 -2.49 -11.67 24.46
N GLU A 145 -1.52 -11.83 23.58
CA GLU A 145 -0.52 -10.81 23.26
C GLU A 145 -1.16 -9.61 22.57
N LEU A 146 -1.96 -9.86 21.53
CA LEU A 146 -2.70 -8.80 20.82
C LEU A 146 -3.73 -8.10 21.71
N LYS A 147 -4.27 -8.77 22.74
CA LYS A 147 -5.16 -8.10 23.69
C LYS A 147 -4.48 -6.94 24.42
N ARG A 148 -3.14 -6.93 24.55
CA ARG A 148 -2.39 -5.83 25.18
C ARG A 148 -2.33 -4.57 24.30
N THR A 149 -2.66 -4.68 23.02
CA THR A 149 -2.69 -3.57 22.08
C THR A 149 -4.09 -2.98 21.88
N TYR A 150 -5.08 -3.47 22.62
CA TYR A 150 -6.43 -2.92 22.59
C TYR A 150 -6.47 -1.55 23.26
N THR A 151 -7.34 -0.71 22.74
CA THR A 151 -7.76 0.51 23.40
C THR A 151 -9.14 0.30 24.01
N PHE A 152 -9.31 0.74 25.24
CA PHE A 152 -10.56 0.59 25.99
C PHE A 152 -11.07 1.95 26.45
N VAL A 153 -12.40 2.09 26.54
CA VAL A 153 -13.03 3.26 27.17
C VAL A 153 -14.24 2.81 27.99
N ASN A 154 -14.52 3.53 29.06
CA ASN A 154 -15.57 3.19 30.01
C ASN A 154 -16.97 3.36 29.42
N LEU A 155 -17.85 2.37 29.64
CA LEU A 155 -19.26 2.38 29.20
C LEU A 155 -20.07 3.54 29.80
N ALA A 156 -19.71 3.99 31.01
CA ALA A 156 -20.40 5.04 31.78
C ALA A 156 -19.74 6.42 31.62
N ASP A 157 -18.82 6.59 30.64
CA ASP A 157 -18.16 7.87 30.45
C ASP A 157 -19.16 8.97 30.09
N PRO A 158 -19.26 10.05 30.87
CA PRO A 158 -20.22 11.11 30.63
C PRO A 158 -19.93 11.92 29.36
N GLU A 159 -18.66 11.96 28.88
CA GLU A 159 -18.29 12.65 27.63
C GLU A 159 -18.84 11.92 26.40
N LEU A 160 -19.01 10.58 26.50
CA LEU A 160 -19.58 9.77 25.41
C LEU A 160 -21.11 9.91 25.34
N ALA A 161 -21.76 10.27 26.43
CA ALA A 161 -23.21 10.50 26.53
C ALA A 161 -24.06 9.37 25.90
N ILE A 162 -23.66 8.09 26.09
CA ILE A 162 -24.37 6.95 25.53
C ILE A 162 -25.65 6.70 26.35
N GLU A 163 -26.82 6.83 25.70
CA GLU A 163 -28.12 6.54 26.31
C GLU A 163 -28.43 5.04 26.25
N TRP A 164 -27.94 4.29 27.23
CA TRP A 164 -28.17 2.84 27.31
C TRP A 164 -29.65 2.56 27.58
N PRO A 165 -30.32 1.70 26.77
CA PRO A 165 -31.75 1.36 26.94
C PRO A 165 -32.07 0.74 28.31
N ILE A 166 -31.11 0.03 28.90
CA ILE A 166 -31.16 -0.48 30.26
C ILE A 166 -30.06 0.22 31.05
N PRO A 167 -30.35 0.93 32.14
CA PRO A 167 -29.35 1.58 32.96
C PRO A 167 -28.20 0.64 33.35
N LEU A 168 -26.96 1.12 33.34
CA LEU A 168 -25.80 0.28 33.57
C LEU A 168 -25.73 -0.35 34.98
N ASP A 169 -26.38 0.27 35.94
CA ASP A 169 -26.56 -0.25 37.32
C ASP A 169 -27.60 -1.39 37.42
N GLU A 170 -28.49 -1.52 36.40
CA GLU A 170 -29.44 -2.64 36.25
C GLU A 170 -28.93 -3.69 35.25
N ALA A 171 -27.87 -3.39 34.50
CA ALA A 171 -27.30 -4.25 33.47
C ALA A 171 -26.30 -5.28 34.03
N THR A 172 -26.13 -6.37 33.30
CA THR A 172 -25.06 -7.34 33.62
C THR A 172 -23.78 -6.95 32.89
N VAL A 173 -22.82 -6.37 33.59
CA VAL A 173 -21.53 -5.88 33.06
C VAL A 173 -20.38 -6.61 33.77
N SER A 174 -19.30 -6.92 33.07
CA SER A 174 -18.10 -7.50 33.70
C SER A 174 -17.37 -6.45 34.55
N GLU A 175 -16.69 -6.88 35.60
CA GLU A 175 -15.87 -6.01 36.45
C GLU A 175 -14.78 -5.32 35.63
N ALA A 176 -14.21 -5.98 34.62
CA ALA A 176 -13.21 -5.39 33.72
C ALA A 176 -13.79 -4.22 32.89
N ASP A 177 -14.99 -4.42 32.35
CA ASP A 177 -15.63 -3.40 31.51
C ASP A 177 -16.07 -2.15 32.29
N LEU A 178 -16.40 -2.34 33.60
CA LEU A 178 -16.72 -1.24 34.52
C LEU A 178 -15.49 -0.41 34.91
N ASN A 179 -14.29 -0.96 34.79
CA ASN A 179 -13.04 -0.33 35.23
C ASN A 179 -12.16 0.16 34.08
N HIS A 180 -12.68 0.24 32.86
CA HIS A 180 -11.96 0.85 31.74
C HIS A 180 -11.71 2.34 31.97
N PRO A 181 -10.66 2.95 31.37
CA PRO A 181 -10.36 4.37 31.52
C PRO A 181 -11.47 5.26 30.93
N MET A 182 -11.63 6.46 31.46
CA MET A 182 -12.47 7.49 30.87
C MET A 182 -11.81 8.04 29.59
N LEU A 183 -12.58 8.60 28.67
CA LEU A 183 -12.11 9.08 27.35
C LEU A 183 -10.89 10.00 27.46
N LYS A 184 -10.89 10.92 28.42
CA LYS A 184 -9.76 11.82 28.69
C LYS A 184 -8.45 11.12 29.08
N ASP A 185 -8.52 9.88 29.58
CA ASP A 185 -7.37 9.07 30.04
C ASP A 185 -7.05 7.93 29.07
N VAL A 186 -7.78 7.82 27.95
CA VAL A 186 -7.57 6.79 26.93
C VAL A 186 -6.27 7.05 26.16
N VAL A 187 -5.48 6.02 25.97
CA VAL A 187 -4.40 6.00 24.97
C VAL A 187 -5.01 5.64 23.63
N PRO A 188 -5.10 6.57 22.66
CA PRO A 188 -5.69 6.29 21.36
C PRO A 188 -4.93 5.19 20.63
N MET A 189 -5.65 4.46 19.77
CA MET A 189 -5.02 3.43 18.93
C MET A 189 -4.23 4.09 17.80
N ALA A 190 -2.90 3.94 17.86
CA ALA A 190 -2.00 4.46 16.84
C ALA A 190 -2.30 3.85 15.44
N PRO A 191 -2.11 4.58 14.32
CA PRO A 191 -2.25 4.03 12.98
C PRO A 191 -1.27 2.88 12.75
N LYS A 192 -1.56 2.01 11.77
CA LYS A 192 -0.57 1.04 11.30
C LYS A 192 0.55 1.77 10.56
N ARG A 193 1.78 1.32 10.80
CA ARG A 193 2.99 1.93 10.22
C ARG A 193 3.22 1.48 8.76
N THR A 194 4.03 2.24 8.07
CA THR A 194 4.57 1.87 6.75
C THR A 194 6.05 1.51 6.89
N LEU A 195 6.45 0.33 6.42
CA LEU A 195 7.85 -0.06 6.32
C LEU A 195 8.37 0.27 4.91
N VAL A 196 9.47 1.02 4.82
CA VAL A 196 10.15 1.33 3.55
C VAL A 196 11.48 0.61 3.53
N THR A 197 11.67 -0.32 2.58
CA THR A 197 12.96 -1.02 2.37
C THR A 197 13.76 -0.33 1.28
N GLY A 198 15.10 -0.39 1.34
CA GLY A 198 15.96 0.31 0.39
C GLY A 198 15.88 1.83 0.54
N CYS A 199 15.77 2.32 1.76
CA CYS A 199 15.56 3.74 2.08
C CYS A 199 16.74 4.64 1.67
N ASN A 200 17.96 4.10 1.54
CA ASN A 200 19.14 4.84 1.11
C ASN A 200 19.27 4.94 -0.42
N GLY A 201 18.36 4.33 -1.18
CA GLY A 201 18.29 4.44 -2.63
C GLY A 201 17.59 5.73 -3.09
N GLN A 202 17.70 6.06 -4.39
CA GLN A 202 17.13 7.28 -4.96
C GLN A 202 15.63 7.45 -4.65
N LEU A 203 14.82 6.39 -4.84
CA LEU A 203 13.39 6.44 -4.54
C LEU A 203 13.10 6.41 -3.04
N GLY A 204 13.89 5.66 -2.26
CA GLY A 204 13.76 5.62 -0.80
C GLY A 204 13.92 7.01 -0.17
N HIS A 205 14.90 7.78 -0.63
CA HIS A 205 15.07 9.20 -0.23
C HIS A 205 13.86 10.06 -0.61
N ALA A 206 13.32 9.89 -1.82
CA ALA A 206 12.15 10.65 -2.28
C ALA A 206 10.88 10.31 -1.46
N VAL A 207 10.68 9.04 -1.12
CA VAL A 207 9.58 8.59 -0.24
C VAL A 207 9.73 9.19 1.16
N HIS A 208 10.95 9.22 1.71
CA HIS A 208 11.23 9.80 3.01
C HIS A 208 10.95 11.32 3.01
N ALA A 209 11.51 12.05 2.04
CA ALA A 209 11.31 13.49 1.91
C ALA A 209 9.81 13.85 1.78
N LEU A 210 9.07 13.07 0.98
CA LEU A 210 7.63 13.29 0.82
C LEU A 210 6.84 12.98 2.10
N ALA A 211 7.23 11.95 2.87
CA ALA A 211 6.61 11.64 4.15
C ALA A 211 6.86 12.76 5.19
N GLU A 212 8.06 13.36 5.21
CA GLU A 212 8.36 14.53 6.05
C GLU A 212 7.54 15.74 5.64
N GLU A 213 7.50 16.08 4.36
CA GLU A 213 6.74 17.21 3.82
C GLU A 213 5.24 17.10 4.16
N ARG A 214 4.69 15.88 4.10
CA ARG A 214 3.28 15.62 4.47
C ARG A 214 3.05 15.48 5.97
N GLY A 215 4.11 15.54 6.80
CA GLY A 215 4.02 15.43 8.27
C GLY A 215 3.66 14.03 8.77
N VAL A 216 3.84 12.99 7.95
CA VAL A 216 3.50 11.59 8.29
C VAL A 216 4.72 10.71 8.54
N ALA A 217 5.93 11.23 8.47
CA ALA A 217 7.17 10.46 8.63
C ALA A 217 7.25 9.69 9.96
N LYS A 218 6.59 10.18 11.02
CA LYS A 218 6.49 9.50 12.32
C LYS A 218 5.83 8.11 12.22
N ASP A 219 5.01 7.88 11.21
CA ASP A 219 4.26 6.63 10.98
C ASP A 219 5.01 5.69 10.02
N PHE A 220 6.25 6.04 9.64
CA PHE A 220 7.11 5.27 8.76
C PHE A 220 8.31 4.70 9.51
N ASP A 221 8.71 3.50 9.15
CA ASP A 221 10.00 2.90 9.48
C ASP A 221 10.81 2.73 8.20
N PHE A 222 12.03 3.26 8.22
CA PHE A 222 12.94 3.22 7.09
C PHE A 222 14.07 2.23 7.35
N CYS A 223 14.29 1.28 6.45
CA CYS A 223 15.35 0.28 6.57
C CYS A 223 16.07 0.06 5.25
N ASP A 224 17.29 -0.42 5.34
CA ASP A 224 18.11 -0.82 4.19
C ASP A 224 18.76 -2.18 4.47
N ILE A 225 19.57 -2.69 3.54
CA ILE A 225 20.15 -4.02 3.57
C ILE A 225 20.96 -4.33 4.85
N ASP A 226 21.56 -3.32 5.48
CA ASP A 226 22.32 -3.43 6.72
C ASP A 226 21.43 -3.69 7.95
N THR A 227 20.19 -3.21 7.93
CA THR A 227 19.21 -3.37 9.02
C THR A 227 18.15 -4.42 8.71
N PHE A 228 17.77 -4.57 7.45
CA PHE A 228 16.80 -5.55 6.97
C PHE A 228 17.18 -6.07 5.58
N ASP A 229 17.92 -7.14 5.51
CA ASP A 229 18.12 -7.88 4.26
C ASP A 229 16.84 -8.65 3.94
N MET A 230 16.04 -8.13 2.99
CA MET A 230 14.78 -8.76 2.57
C MET A 230 14.96 -10.15 1.94
N SER A 231 16.19 -10.53 1.55
CA SER A 231 16.50 -11.87 1.02
C SER A 231 16.86 -12.90 2.09
N ASP A 232 17.04 -12.44 3.35
CA ASP A 232 17.34 -13.29 4.51
C ASP A 232 16.03 -13.66 5.24
N PRO A 233 15.59 -14.94 5.22
CA PRO A 233 14.38 -15.36 5.93
C PRO A 233 14.42 -15.09 7.45
N ASP A 234 15.61 -15.09 8.06
CA ASP A 234 15.75 -14.90 9.50
C ASP A 234 15.55 -13.43 9.92
N ALA A 235 15.77 -12.49 8.98
CA ALA A 235 15.54 -11.07 9.23
C ALA A 235 14.07 -10.76 9.57
N TYR A 236 13.14 -11.54 9.01
CA TYR A 236 11.70 -11.34 9.19
C TYR A 236 11.23 -11.58 10.62
N SER A 237 11.91 -12.45 11.38
CA SER A 237 11.58 -12.74 12.78
C SER A 237 11.86 -11.58 13.74
N ARG A 238 12.61 -10.56 13.30
CA ARG A 238 12.97 -9.39 14.12
C ARG A 238 11.89 -8.30 14.10
N TYR A 239 10.88 -8.43 13.23
CA TYR A 239 9.83 -7.44 13.03
C TYR A 239 8.50 -7.96 13.59
N ASP A 240 7.79 -7.10 14.31
CA ASP A 240 6.39 -7.32 14.63
C ASP A 240 5.52 -6.84 13.45
N TRP A 241 5.20 -7.75 12.55
CA TRP A 241 4.42 -7.46 11.34
C TRP A 241 2.99 -7.01 11.61
N SER A 242 2.47 -7.19 12.83
CA SER A 242 1.14 -6.70 13.21
C SER A 242 1.04 -5.17 13.26
N LEU A 243 2.19 -4.50 13.42
CA LEU A 243 2.29 -3.04 13.46
C LEU A 243 2.19 -2.40 12.08
N TYR A 244 2.41 -3.16 11.01
CA TYR A 244 2.48 -2.61 9.66
C TYR A 244 1.18 -2.80 8.89
N GLY A 245 0.77 -1.76 8.17
CA GLY A 245 -0.33 -1.77 7.20
C GLY A 245 0.16 -1.77 5.76
N THR A 246 1.37 -1.25 5.54
CA THR A 246 1.97 -1.10 4.21
C THR A 246 3.47 -1.42 4.26
N VAL A 247 3.97 -2.04 3.21
CA VAL A 247 5.41 -2.14 2.90
C VAL A 247 5.65 -1.50 1.54
N ILE A 248 6.58 -0.55 1.46
CA ILE A 248 7.06 0.04 0.20
C ILE A 248 8.47 -0.51 -0.06
N ASN A 249 8.57 -1.42 -1.01
CA ASN A 249 9.85 -2.03 -1.37
C ASN A 249 10.55 -1.23 -2.48
N CYS A 250 11.45 -0.31 -2.07
CA CYS A 250 12.35 0.44 -2.96
C CYS A 250 13.70 -0.29 -3.17
N GLY A 251 13.97 -1.36 -2.40
CA GLY A 251 15.22 -2.11 -2.49
C GLY A 251 15.31 -2.97 -3.75
N ALA A 252 16.40 -2.84 -4.49
CA ALA A 252 16.69 -3.64 -5.66
C ALA A 252 18.20 -3.69 -5.97
N TYR A 253 18.64 -4.75 -6.63
CA TYR A 253 19.93 -4.78 -7.32
C TYR A 253 19.77 -4.17 -8.71
N THR A 254 20.52 -3.10 -9.01
CA THR A 254 20.36 -2.28 -10.22
C THR A 254 21.57 -2.26 -11.15
N ALA A 255 22.65 -2.97 -10.81
CA ALA A 255 23.86 -3.02 -11.64
C ALA A 255 23.67 -3.99 -12.83
N VAL A 256 22.97 -3.53 -13.87
CA VAL A 256 22.46 -4.32 -15.00
C VAL A 256 23.53 -5.16 -15.67
N ASP A 257 24.68 -4.56 -16.06
CA ASP A 257 25.78 -5.29 -16.72
C ASP A 257 26.47 -6.28 -15.79
N LYS A 258 26.66 -5.91 -14.52
CA LYS A 258 27.26 -6.81 -13.52
C LYS A 258 26.35 -8.02 -13.22
N ALA A 259 25.03 -7.92 -13.43
CA ALA A 259 24.13 -9.04 -13.26
C ALA A 259 24.39 -10.19 -14.24
N GLU A 260 24.98 -9.93 -15.41
CA GLU A 260 25.34 -10.95 -16.39
C GLU A 260 26.50 -11.84 -15.93
N ALA A 261 27.35 -11.36 -15.01
CA ALA A 261 28.41 -12.17 -14.40
C ALA A 261 27.84 -13.17 -13.39
N PRO A 262 28.47 -14.37 -13.17
CA PRO A 262 27.93 -15.40 -12.27
C PRO A 262 27.62 -14.91 -10.85
N GLU A 263 28.47 -14.08 -10.24
CA GLU A 263 28.28 -13.54 -8.90
C GLU A 263 27.19 -12.47 -8.86
N GLY A 264 27.17 -11.59 -9.86
CA GLY A 264 26.16 -10.56 -10.02
C GLY A 264 24.77 -11.16 -10.24
N ARG A 265 24.67 -12.27 -11.00
CA ARG A 265 23.44 -13.03 -11.20
C ARG A 265 22.84 -13.51 -9.89
N VAL A 266 23.65 -14.14 -9.03
CA VAL A 266 23.19 -14.62 -7.72
C VAL A 266 22.67 -13.44 -6.86
N THR A 267 23.41 -12.32 -6.84
CA THR A 267 23.02 -11.14 -6.07
C THR A 267 21.72 -10.51 -6.62
N ALA A 268 21.61 -10.37 -7.96
CA ALA A 268 20.41 -9.87 -8.61
C ALA A 268 19.18 -10.72 -8.28
N TRP A 269 19.29 -12.05 -8.38
CA TRP A 269 18.17 -12.95 -8.06
C TRP A 269 17.80 -12.94 -6.58
N LYS A 270 18.76 -12.83 -5.66
CA LYS A 270 18.48 -12.66 -4.23
C LYS A 270 17.67 -11.39 -3.98
N ALA A 271 18.17 -10.23 -4.45
CA ALA A 271 17.54 -8.95 -4.18
C ALA A 271 16.23 -8.75 -4.94
N ASN A 272 16.17 -9.13 -6.23
CA ASN A 272 15.04 -8.79 -7.10
C ASN A 272 13.97 -9.88 -7.19
N ALA A 273 14.24 -11.13 -6.78
CA ALA A 273 13.29 -12.24 -6.84
C ALA A 273 13.04 -12.84 -5.46
N THR A 274 14.09 -13.32 -4.75
CA THR A 274 13.90 -13.99 -3.44
C THR A 274 13.36 -13.02 -2.40
N GLY A 275 13.93 -11.82 -2.28
CA GLY A 275 13.49 -10.79 -1.35
C GLY A 275 12.02 -10.42 -1.56
N PRO A 276 11.60 -9.99 -2.78
CA PRO A 276 10.20 -9.72 -3.08
C PRO A 276 9.26 -10.90 -2.82
N ALA A 277 9.69 -12.15 -3.06
CA ALA A 277 8.89 -13.33 -2.76
C ALA A 277 8.66 -13.52 -1.25
N LEU A 278 9.70 -13.29 -0.43
CA LEU A 278 9.59 -13.34 1.03
C LEU A 278 8.70 -12.21 1.56
N LEU A 279 8.86 -10.98 1.05
CA LEU A 279 8.00 -9.84 1.39
C LEU A 279 6.54 -10.13 1.01
N ALA A 280 6.28 -10.59 -0.21
CA ALA A 280 4.93 -10.91 -0.68
C ALA A 280 4.25 -11.97 0.20
N ARG A 281 4.99 -13.04 0.57
CA ARG A 281 4.49 -14.07 1.48
C ARG A 281 4.16 -13.50 2.86
N THR A 282 5.02 -12.67 3.42
CA THR A 282 4.84 -12.05 4.73
C THR A 282 3.66 -11.07 4.70
N CYS A 283 3.62 -10.18 3.70
CA CYS A 283 2.51 -9.24 3.53
C CYS A 283 1.18 -9.97 3.35
N ALA A 284 1.15 -11.05 2.56
CA ALA A 284 -0.05 -11.87 2.39
C ALA A 284 -0.51 -12.54 3.69
N ALA A 285 0.44 -13.01 4.53
CA ALA A 285 0.12 -13.64 5.81
C ALA A 285 -0.48 -12.66 6.83
N HIS A 286 -0.03 -11.40 6.81
CA HIS A 286 -0.42 -10.36 7.79
C HIS A 286 -1.43 -9.33 7.24
N GLY A 287 -1.96 -9.51 6.02
CA GLY A 287 -2.92 -8.59 5.41
C GLY A 287 -2.33 -7.20 5.09
N ILE A 288 -1.00 -7.12 4.89
CA ILE A 288 -0.26 -5.90 4.62
C ILE A 288 -0.32 -5.60 3.11
N THR A 289 -0.47 -4.33 2.74
CA THR A 289 -0.36 -3.87 1.36
C THR A 289 1.11 -3.79 0.96
N LEU A 290 1.50 -4.44 -0.13
CA LEU A 290 2.86 -4.42 -0.66
C LEU A 290 2.94 -3.54 -1.91
N VAL A 291 3.70 -2.45 -1.85
CA VAL A 291 4.13 -1.68 -3.02
C VAL A 291 5.50 -2.19 -3.43
N HIS A 292 5.66 -2.64 -4.68
CA HIS A 292 6.91 -3.16 -5.23
C HIS A 292 7.33 -2.38 -6.47
N ILE A 293 8.58 -1.96 -6.50
CA ILE A 293 9.12 -1.24 -7.65
C ILE A 293 9.70 -2.21 -8.66
N SER A 294 9.20 -2.13 -9.89
CA SER A 294 9.65 -2.94 -11.01
C SER A 294 10.29 -2.09 -12.13
N SER A 295 10.50 -2.66 -13.29
CA SER A 295 11.24 -2.06 -14.40
C SER A 295 10.63 -2.43 -15.76
N ASP A 296 10.81 -1.54 -16.73
CA ASP A 296 10.61 -1.77 -18.17
C ASP A 296 11.44 -2.94 -18.72
N TYR A 297 12.56 -3.28 -18.09
CA TYR A 297 13.41 -4.44 -18.45
C TYR A 297 12.71 -5.81 -18.31
N VAL A 298 11.48 -5.85 -17.80
CA VAL A 298 10.65 -7.06 -17.85
C VAL A 298 10.14 -7.34 -19.26
N PHE A 299 10.25 -6.39 -20.19
CA PHE A 299 9.88 -6.49 -21.60
C PHE A 299 11.11 -6.62 -22.51
N ASP A 300 10.91 -7.07 -23.74
CA ASP A 300 11.97 -7.20 -24.74
C ASP A 300 12.23 -5.94 -25.60
N GLY A 301 11.37 -4.92 -25.46
CA GLY A 301 11.49 -3.68 -26.22
C GLY A 301 11.10 -3.79 -27.69
N THR A 302 10.34 -4.81 -28.09
CA THR A 302 9.87 -4.98 -29.48
C THR A 302 8.66 -4.12 -29.81
N ARG A 303 7.89 -3.69 -28.81
CA ARG A 303 6.79 -2.75 -28.96
C ARG A 303 7.28 -1.32 -28.69
N GLU A 304 6.74 -0.36 -29.41
CA GLU A 304 7.04 1.07 -29.18
C GLU A 304 6.48 1.57 -27.83
N LEU A 305 5.38 0.97 -27.36
CA LEU A 305 4.74 1.27 -26.08
C LEU A 305 4.30 -0.04 -25.42
N HIS A 306 4.77 -0.28 -24.20
CA HIS A 306 4.44 -1.44 -23.40
C HIS A 306 3.32 -1.12 -22.40
N ASP A 307 2.47 -2.09 -22.09
CA ASP A 307 1.37 -1.97 -21.14
C ASP A 307 1.42 -3.07 -20.07
N GLU A 308 0.68 -2.89 -18.97
CA GLU A 308 0.67 -3.82 -17.84
C GLU A 308 0.10 -5.21 -18.19
N GLY A 309 -0.67 -5.33 -19.27
CA GLY A 309 -1.25 -6.58 -19.75
C GLY A 309 -0.33 -7.37 -20.66
N GLU A 310 0.79 -6.80 -21.09
CA GLU A 310 1.75 -7.48 -21.94
C GLU A 310 2.48 -8.61 -21.20
N ALA A 311 2.68 -9.73 -21.89
CA ALA A 311 3.47 -10.84 -21.35
C ALA A 311 4.94 -10.42 -21.20
N MET A 312 5.51 -10.64 -20.01
CA MET A 312 6.91 -10.34 -19.74
C MET A 312 7.84 -11.21 -20.59
N SER A 313 8.86 -10.59 -21.22
CA SER A 313 9.83 -11.21 -22.12
C SER A 313 11.25 -10.65 -21.91
N PRO A 314 11.80 -10.69 -20.68
CA PRO A 314 13.04 -10.00 -20.33
C PRO A 314 14.26 -10.54 -21.08
N LEU A 315 15.10 -9.64 -21.61
CA LEU A 315 16.31 -9.98 -22.35
C LEU A 315 17.50 -10.30 -21.43
N SER A 316 17.70 -9.49 -20.37
CA SER A 316 18.86 -9.53 -19.48
C SER A 316 18.60 -10.31 -18.20
N VAL A 317 19.66 -10.74 -17.50
CA VAL A 317 19.56 -11.34 -16.15
C VAL A 317 18.88 -10.41 -15.16
N TYR A 318 19.18 -9.11 -15.23
CA TYR A 318 18.51 -8.10 -14.41
C TYR A 318 16.99 -8.12 -14.67
N GLY A 319 16.57 -8.00 -15.93
CA GLY A 319 15.16 -8.05 -16.33
C GLY A 319 14.47 -9.34 -15.89
N GLN A 320 15.13 -10.50 -16.06
CA GLN A 320 14.63 -11.81 -15.62
C GLN A 320 14.41 -11.84 -14.10
N SER A 321 15.35 -11.30 -13.32
CA SER A 321 15.24 -11.24 -11.87
C SER A 321 14.11 -10.32 -11.40
N LYS A 322 13.88 -9.18 -12.09
CA LYS A 322 12.77 -8.26 -11.83
C LYS A 322 11.42 -8.90 -12.19
N ALA A 323 11.32 -9.55 -13.34
CA ALA A 323 10.12 -10.27 -13.77
C ALA A 323 9.74 -11.41 -12.79
N ALA A 324 10.73 -12.14 -12.27
CA ALA A 324 10.50 -13.14 -11.23
C ALA A 324 9.94 -12.52 -9.94
N GLY A 325 10.43 -11.34 -9.55
CA GLY A 325 9.89 -10.55 -8.44
C GLY A 325 8.45 -10.12 -8.67
N ASP A 326 8.13 -9.59 -9.85
CA ASP A 326 6.77 -9.21 -10.24
C ASP A 326 5.79 -10.38 -10.11
N ILE A 327 6.16 -11.56 -10.63
CA ILE A 327 5.34 -12.79 -10.55
C ILE A 327 5.09 -13.16 -9.08
N ALA A 328 6.12 -13.10 -8.24
CA ALA A 328 6.00 -13.42 -6.82
C ALA A 328 5.09 -12.44 -6.08
N VAL A 329 5.24 -11.14 -6.35
CA VAL A 329 4.45 -10.06 -5.74
C VAL A 329 2.99 -10.10 -6.21
N ALA A 330 2.73 -10.41 -7.48
CA ALA A 330 1.37 -10.57 -8.02
C ALA A 330 0.56 -11.69 -7.32
N GLY A 331 1.25 -12.63 -6.64
CA GLY A 331 0.61 -13.62 -5.77
C GLY A 331 0.06 -13.05 -4.44
N CYS A 332 0.45 -11.85 -4.04
CA CYS A 332 -0.09 -11.15 -2.89
C CYS A 332 -1.36 -10.39 -3.29
N ALA A 333 -2.51 -10.69 -2.67
CA ALA A 333 -3.79 -10.08 -3.06
C ALA A 333 -3.82 -8.54 -2.91
N ARG A 334 -3.08 -7.99 -1.93
CA ARG A 334 -2.96 -6.56 -1.66
C ARG A 334 -1.61 -6.07 -2.17
N HIS A 335 -1.47 -5.83 -3.47
CA HIS A 335 -0.21 -5.36 -4.03
C HIS A 335 -0.40 -4.22 -5.04
N TYR A 336 0.63 -3.39 -5.12
CA TYR A 336 0.89 -2.46 -6.21
C TYR A 336 2.28 -2.77 -6.76
N ILE A 337 2.39 -3.13 -8.03
CA ILE A 337 3.66 -3.19 -8.75
C ILE A 337 3.77 -1.91 -9.56
N MET A 338 4.76 -1.06 -9.24
CA MET A 338 5.01 0.18 -9.93
C MET A 338 6.18 -0.03 -10.88
N ARG A 339 5.90 -0.21 -12.19
CA ARG A 339 6.92 -0.38 -13.21
C ARG A 339 7.43 0.96 -13.69
N SER A 340 8.74 1.13 -13.69
CA SER A 340 9.40 2.37 -14.04
C SER A 340 10.52 2.13 -15.04
N SER A 341 10.98 3.20 -15.69
CA SER A 341 12.17 3.23 -16.52
C SER A 341 13.03 4.45 -16.19
N TRP A 342 14.34 4.37 -16.40
CA TRP A 342 15.28 5.50 -16.43
C TRP A 342 15.13 6.46 -15.23
N VAL A 343 15.24 5.91 -14.04
CA VAL A 343 14.96 6.62 -12.77
C VAL A 343 16.03 7.67 -12.46
N ILE A 344 15.59 8.87 -12.14
CA ILE A 344 16.38 10.05 -11.80
C ILE A 344 15.98 10.55 -10.42
N GLY A 345 16.96 10.62 -9.50
CA GLY A 345 16.75 11.11 -8.14
C GLY A 345 18.04 11.59 -7.50
N GLU A 346 18.09 11.57 -6.18
CA GLU A 346 19.31 11.88 -5.45
C GLU A 346 20.39 10.79 -5.67
N GLY A 347 21.67 11.19 -5.65
CA GLY A 347 22.78 10.29 -5.88
C GLY A 347 23.24 10.23 -7.35
N HIS A 348 23.96 9.17 -7.72
CA HIS A 348 24.50 9.01 -9.07
C HIS A 348 23.43 8.57 -10.05
N ASN A 349 23.25 9.30 -11.15
CA ASN A 349 22.31 8.99 -12.22
C ASN A 349 22.78 9.56 -13.55
N PHE A 350 22.05 9.22 -14.63
CA PHE A 350 22.42 9.64 -15.99
C PHE A 350 22.45 11.16 -16.17
N VAL A 351 21.46 11.89 -15.65
CA VAL A 351 21.38 13.36 -15.78
C VAL A 351 22.56 14.03 -15.11
N LYS A 352 22.91 13.62 -13.89
CA LYS A 352 24.10 14.16 -13.17
C LYS A 352 25.41 13.81 -13.87
N THR A 353 25.51 12.60 -14.45
CA THR A 353 26.68 12.20 -15.25
C THR A 353 26.82 13.08 -16.48
N MET A 354 25.74 13.28 -17.24
CA MET A 354 25.75 14.11 -18.43
C MET A 354 26.03 15.58 -18.08
N ARG A 355 25.48 16.11 -16.99
CA ARG A 355 25.82 17.45 -16.50
C ARG A 355 27.32 17.59 -16.24
N GLY A 356 27.92 16.67 -15.47
CA GLY A 356 29.37 16.70 -15.21
C GLY A 356 30.22 16.58 -16.48
N LEU A 357 29.76 15.80 -17.47
CA LEU A 357 30.43 15.73 -18.79
C LEU A 357 30.27 17.02 -19.59
N SER A 358 29.12 17.68 -19.54
CA SER A 358 28.88 18.98 -20.14
C SER A 358 29.79 20.05 -19.56
N ASP A 359 29.96 20.06 -18.22
CA ASP A 359 30.88 20.99 -17.53
C ASP A 359 32.34 20.79 -18.00
N ARG A 360 32.78 19.52 -18.16
CA ARG A 360 34.13 19.19 -18.67
C ARG A 360 34.32 19.58 -20.13
N VAL A 361 33.29 19.41 -20.98
CA VAL A 361 33.32 19.87 -22.39
C VAL A 361 33.36 21.37 -22.47
N ALA A 362 32.77 22.09 -21.53
CA ALA A 362 32.79 23.55 -21.48
C ALA A 362 34.13 24.12 -20.95
N ASP A 363 34.93 23.29 -20.26
CA ASP A 363 36.24 23.67 -19.73
C ASP A 363 37.34 23.49 -20.82
N PRO A 364 37.94 24.58 -21.35
CA PRO A 364 38.97 24.47 -22.35
C PRO A 364 40.25 23.75 -21.85
N GLU A 365 40.48 23.64 -20.56
CA GLU A 365 41.66 23.00 -19.98
C GLU A 365 41.49 21.48 -19.80
N ASP A 366 40.23 20.96 -19.78
CA ASP A 366 39.97 19.50 -19.59
C ASP A 366 40.36 18.70 -20.87
N GLY A 367 40.21 19.29 -22.04
CA GLY A 367 40.55 18.65 -23.33
C GLY A 367 39.49 17.67 -23.83
N LEU A 368 38.31 17.56 -23.16
CA LEU A 368 37.19 16.79 -23.63
C LEU A 368 36.38 17.62 -24.61
N GLU A 369 36.38 17.24 -25.88
CA GLU A 369 35.71 18.04 -26.96
C GLU A 369 34.23 17.62 -27.14
N GLN A 370 33.92 16.34 -26.98
CA GLN A 370 32.58 15.77 -27.23
C GLN A 370 32.38 14.48 -26.47
N VAL A 371 31.13 14.03 -26.38
CA VAL A 371 30.79 12.74 -25.76
C VAL A 371 29.93 11.90 -26.71
N THR A 372 30.13 10.59 -26.73
CA THR A 372 29.30 9.65 -27.48
C THR A 372 28.21 9.09 -26.58
N VAL A 373 26.97 9.07 -27.03
CA VAL A 373 25.82 8.55 -26.29
C VAL A 373 24.93 7.70 -27.19
N VAL A 374 24.39 6.63 -26.65
CA VAL A 374 23.52 5.67 -27.35
C VAL A 374 22.25 6.35 -27.89
N ASP A 375 21.90 6.08 -29.16
CA ASP A 375 20.77 6.70 -29.85
C ASP A 375 19.66 5.73 -30.28
N ASP A 376 19.87 4.43 -30.12
CA ASP A 376 18.94 3.37 -30.52
C ASP A 376 18.21 2.70 -29.33
N GLN A 377 18.23 3.32 -28.15
CA GLN A 377 17.43 2.99 -27.00
C GLN A 377 16.51 4.16 -26.67
N LEU A 378 15.19 3.90 -26.67
CA LEU A 378 14.15 4.92 -26.66
C LEU A 378 13.27 4.78 -25.39
N GLY A 379 13.04 5.87 -24.68
CA GLY A 379 12.27 5.85 -23.45
C GLY A 379 11.94 7.24 -22.92
N ARG A 380 11.65 7.30 -21.62
CA ARG A 380 11.36 8.53 -20.88
C ARG A 380 12.06 8.49 -19.52
N LEU A 381 12.49 9.65 -19.02
CA LEU A 381 12.98 9.75 -17.65
C LEU A 381 11.84 9.61 -16.64
N THR A 382 12.15 9.07 -15.47
CA THR A 382 11.23 9.01 -14.32
C THR A 382 11.88 9.68 -13.13
N PHE A 383 11.36 10.81 -12.69
CA PHE A 383 11.85 11.45 -11.48
C PHE A 383 11.28 10.77 -10.25
N THR A 384 12.17 10.50 -9.27
CA THR A 384 11.78 9.75 -8.06
C THR A 384 10.74 10.47 -7.22
N ARG A 385 10.70 11.81 -7.26
CA ARG A 385 9.68 12.60 -6.59
C ARG A 385 8.29 12.27 -7.12
N ASP A 386 8.12 12.26 -8.43
CA ASP A 386 6.84 12.00 -9.11
C ASP A 386 6.38 10.57 -8.85
N MET A 387 7.35 9.64 -8.85
CA MET A 387 7.07 8.24 -8.53
C MET A 387 6.63 8.06 -7.07
N ALA A 388 7.24 8.79 -6.12
CA ALA A 388 6.81 8.80 -4.73
C ALA A 388 5.38 9.38 -4.59
N GLU A 389 5.07 10.47 -5.31
CA GLU A 389 3.72 11.04 -5.36
C GLU A 389 2.68 10.04 -5.90
N ALA A 390 3.02 9.30 -6.96
CA ALA A 390 2.17 8.24 -7.52
C ALA A 390 1.93 7.12 -6.51
N ILE A 391 2.96 6.68 -5.78
CA ILE A 391 2.85 5.67 -4.71
C ILE A 391 1.90 6.16 -3.61
N PHE A 392 2.09 7.39 -3.12
CA PHE A 392 1.21 7.96 -2.09
C PHE A 392 -0.23 8.14 -2.59
N HIS A 393 -0.40 8.46 -3.88
CA HIS A 393 -1.72 8.59 -4.50
C HIS A 393 -2.46 7.25 -4.52
N VAL A 394 -1.86 6.19 -5.07
CA VAL A 394 -2.53 4.87 -5.15
C VAL A 394 -2.83 4.28 -3.77
N LEU A 395 -1.97 4.55 -2.78
CA LEU A 395 -2.21 4.17 -1.39
C LEU A 395 -3.34 4.99 -0.76
N GLY A 396 -3.31 6.32 -0.89
CA GLY A 396 -4.27 7.23 -0.26
C GLY A 396 -5.68 7.15 -0.86
N THR A 397 -5.79 6.87 -2.16
CA THR A 397 -7.09 6.69 -2.84
C THR A 397 -7.61 5.27 -2.80
N HIS A 398 -6.84 4.33 -2.24
CA HIS A 398 -7.15 2.89 -2.29
C HIS A 398 -7.44 2.41 -3.73
N ALA A 399 -6.59 2.82 -4.67
CA ALA A 399 -6.72 2.43 -6.07
C ALA A 399 -6.81 0.90 -6.21
N PRO A 400 -7.46 0.36 -7.25
CA PRO A 400 -7.54 -1.09 -7.46
C PRO A 400 -6.14 -1.73 -7.46
N TYR A 401 -5.95 -2.79 -6.68
CA TYR A 401 -4.67 -3.52 -6.62
C TYR A 401 -4.25 -4.03 -8.00
N GLY A 402 -2.95 -4.14 -8.22
CA GLY A 402 -2.36 -4.65 -9.45
C GLY A 402 -1.11 -3.90 -9.89
N THR A 403 -0.74 -4.05 -11.16
CA THR A 403 0.43 -3.41 -11.75
C THR A 403 0.04 -2.05 -12.34
N TYR A 404 0.91 -1.07 -12.20
CA TYR A 404 0.80 0.28 -12.78
C TYR A 404 2.13 0.66 -13.41
N ASP A 405 2.10 1.06 -14.66
CA ASP A 405 3.23 1.66 -15.32
C ASP A 405 3.37 3.12 -14.86
N CYS A 406 4.59 3.51 -14.46
CA CYS A 406 4.86 4.76 -13.74
C CYS A 406 6.19 5.37 -14.19
N THR A 407 6.16 6.06 -15.35
CA THR A 407 7.29 6.82 -15.90
C THR A 407 6.87 8.26 -16.16
N GLY A 408 7.81 9.17 -16.40
CA GLY A 408 7.46 10.50 -16.87
C GLY A 408 6.59 10.43 -18.13
N SER A 409 5.68 11.38 -18.29
CA SER A 409 4.92 11.58 -19.54
C SER A 409 5.75 12.36 -20.55
N GLY A 410 5.17 12.70 -21.72
CA GLY A 410 5.82 13.49 -22.77
C GLY A 410 6.44 12.65 -23.87
N ALA A 411 7.36 13.24 -24.61
CA ALA A 411 7.95 12.64 -25.80
C ALA A 411 8.88 11.46 -25.47
N VAL A 412 8.80 10.39 -26.27
CA VAL A 412 9.77 9.29 -26.24
C VAL A 412 11.04 9.74 -26.93
N LYS A 413 12.18 9.62 -26.26
CA LYS A 413 13.48 10.11 -26.73
C LYS A 413 14.57 9.07 -26.54
N SER A 414 15.67 9.19 -27.31
CA SER A 414 16.87 8.38 -27.10
C SER A 414 17.72 8.92 -25.92
N TRP A 415 18.64 8.09 -25.43
CA TRP A 415 19.64 8.56 -24.45
C TRP A 415 20.47 9.72 -25.01
N ALA A 416 20.79 9.72 -26.31
CA ALA A 416 21.51 10.81 -26.95
C ALA A 416 20.68 12.10 -26.98
N ASP A 417 19.38 12.04 -27.24
CA ASP A 417 18.50 13.21 -27.19
C ASP A 417 18.38 13.78 -25.78
N ILE A 418 18.25 12.91 -24.77
CA ILE A 418 18.21 13.33 -23.36
C ILE A 418 19.54 13.96 -22.97
N ALA A 419 20.68 13.37 -23.36
CA ALA A 419 21.99 13.95 -23.12
C ALA A 419 22.13 15.35 -23.75
N ARG A 420 21.64 15.54 -24.98
CA ARG A 420 21.61 16.86 -25.64
C ARG A 420 20.80 17.86 -24.84
N ALA A 421 19.62 17.47 -24.35
CA ALA A 421 18.78 18.34 -23.52
C ALA A 421 19.50 18.74 -22.21
N VAL A 422 20.21 17.80 -21.56
CA VAL A 422 21.00 18.07 -20.36
C VAL A 422 22.17 19.02 -20.67
N PHE A 423 22.91 18.77 -21.73
CA PHE A 423 24.05 19.61 -22.15
C PHE A 423 23.60 21.03 -22.50
N GLU A 424 22.45 21.15 -23.20
CA GLU A 424 21.87 22.44 -23.56
C GLU A 424 21.43 23.23 -22.32
N ALA A 425 20.75 22.54 -21.36
CA ALA A 425 20.31 23.17 -20.14
C ALA A 425 21.48 23.58 -19.21
N ALA A 426 22.57 22.78 -19.19
CA ALA A 426 23.70 23.03 -18.32
C ALA A 426 24.63 24.15 -18.85
N ASN A 427 25.05 24.09 -20.11
CA ASN A 427 26.10 24.95 -20.68
C ASN A 427 25.85 25.43 -22.11
N GLY A 428 24.67 25.18 -22.73
CA GLY A 428 24.36 25.54 -24.08
C GLY A 428 25.23 24.83 -25.15
N ASN A 429 25.68 23.61 -24.84
CA ASN A 429 26.63 22.84 -25.66
C ASN A 429 26.09 21.48 -26.13
N GLY A 430 24.76 21.40 -26.38
CA GLY A 430 24.07 20.16 -26.78
C GLY A 430 24.58 19.57 -28.12
N ASP A 431 25.20 20.37 -28.99
CA ASP A 431 25.86 19.96 -30.24
C ASP A 431 27.10 19.07 -30.02
N ARG A 432 27.62 19.03 -28.77
CA ARG A 432 28.77 18.22 -28.38
C ARG A 432 28.42 16.76 -28.07
N VAL A 433 27.13 16.41 -28.08
CA VAL A 433 26.67 15.02 -27.90
C VAL A 433 26.59 14.34 -29.28
N VAL A 434 27.43 13.34 -29.48
CA VAL A 434 27.49 12.55 -30.71
C VAL A 434 26.68 11.28 -30.55
N PRO A 435 25.60 11.04 -31.31
CA PRO A 435 24.81 9.85 -31.28
C PRO A 435 25.57 8.65 -31.84
N VAL A 436 25.41 7.46 -31.22
CA VAL A 436 26.04 6.22 -31.65
C VAL A 436 25.11 5.04 -31.36
N GLY A 437 25.11 4.01 -32.21
CA GLY A 437 24.37 2.79 -31.98
C GLY A 437 24.92 1.98 -30.80
N THR A 438 24.05 1.23 -30.11
CA THR A 438 24.42 0.39 -28.94
C THR A 438 25.59 -0.55 -29.27
N ALA A 439 25.61 -1.18 -30.43
CA ALA A 439 26.67 -2.11 -30.85
C ALA A 439 28.02 -1.41 -30.93
N ASP A 440 28.08 -0.21 -31.52
CA ASP A 440 29.32 0.57 -31.66
C ASP A 440 29.75 1.14 -30.29
N TYR A 441 28.81 1.58 -29.46
CA TYR A 441 29.11 2.10 -28.12
C TYR A 441 29.84 1.08 -27.26
N TYR A 442 29.43 -0.20 -27.32
CA TYR A 442 30.00 -1.28 -26.54
C TYR A 442 31.07 -2.10 -27.30
N ALA A 443 31.47 -1.71 -28.52
CA ALA A 443 32.42 -2.47 -29.33
C ALA A 443 33.77 -2.78 -28.65
N ASN A 444 34.21 -1.90 -27.74
CA ASN A 444 35.47 -2.05 -27.01
C ASN A 444 35.26 -2.25 -25.50
N ALA A 445 34.04 -2.61 -25.07
CA ALA A 445 33.76 -2.81 -23.66
C ALA A 445 34.43 -4.07 -23.13
N GLU A 446 35.07 -3.99 -21.97
CA GLU A 446 35.63 -5.13 -21.25
C GLU A 446 34.56 -5.69 -20.30
N GLY A 447 34.21 -6.97 -20.42
CA GLY A 447 33.26 -7.67 -19.57
C GLY A 447 31.89 -7.92 -20.19
N PRO A 448 30.96 -8.52 -19.46
CA PRO A 448 29.64 -8.82 -19.95
C PRO A 448 28.81 -7.54 -20.11
N ILE A 449 28.15 -7.42 -21.24
CA ILE A 449 27.17 -6.35 -21.53
C ILE A 449 25.79 -6.97 -21.57
N ALA A 450 24.87 -6.45 -20.76
CA ALA A 450 23.49 -6.89 -20.71
C ALA A 450 22.76 -6.44 -22.00
N PRO A 451 21.98 -7.31 -22.65
CA PRO A 451 21.05 -6.88 -23.67
C PRO A 451 19.99 -5.95 -23.09
N ARG A 452 19.70 -4.86 -23.83
CA ARG A 452 18.77 -3.81 -23.42
C ARG A 452 17.58 -3.73 -24.37
N PRO A 453 16.37 -3.39 -23.88
CA PRO A 453 15.25 -3.10 -24.73
C PRO A 453 15.53 -1.90 -25.66
N VAL A 454 15.09 -1.98 -26.91
CA VAL A 454 15.13 -0.83 -27.84
C VAL A 454 14.10 0.22 -27.41
N HIS A 455 12.90 -0.23 -27.03
CA HIS A 455 11.83 0.63 -26.54
C HIS A 455 11.59 0.35 -25.05
N SER A 456 11.63 1.40 -24.25
CA SER A 456 11.39 1.41 -22.79
C SER A 456 10.21 2.32 -22.40
N ALA A 457 9.41 2.75 -23.38
CA ALA A 457 8.25 3.59 -23.10
C ALA A 457 7.08 2.74 -22.59
N LEU A 458 6.45 3.21 -21.51
CA LEU A 458 5.36 2.53 -20.82
C LEU A 458 4.04 3.32 -20.96
N ASP A 459 2.91 2.61 -21.07
CA ASP A 459 1.57 3.19 -21.14
C ASP A 459 1.12 3.65 -19.74
N LEU A 460 0.70 4.91 -19.63
CA LEU A 460 0.30 5.53 -18.37
C LEU A 460 -1.22 5.54 -18.16
N SER A 461 -1.99 5.01 -19.10
CA SER A 461 -3.46 5.11 -19.11
C SER A 461 -4.11 4.50 -17.87
N ARG A 462 -3.56 3.42 -17.31
CA ARG A 462 -4.06 2.80 -16.10
C ARG A 462 -3.85 3.69 -14.88
N LEU A 463 -2.69 4.30 -14.71
CA LEU A 463 -2.41 5.23 -13.62
C LEU A 463 -3.29 6.50 -13.76
N GLU A 464 -3.48 6.99 -14.99
CA GLU A 464 -4.40 8.11 -15.26
C GLU A 464 -5.86 7.75 -14.94
N SER A 465 -6.27 6.53 -15.19
CA SER A 465 -7.65 6.06 -14.91
C SER A 465 -8.01 6.09 -13.42
N VAL A 466 -7.02 6.05 -12.54
CA VAL A 466 -7.18 6.19 -11.07
C VAL A 466 -6.93 7.61 -10.57
N GLY A 467 -6.79 8.58 -11.48
CA GLY A 467 -6.75 10.01 -11.17
C GLY A 467 -5.35 10.59 -10.95
N PHE A 468 -4.28 9.87 -11.31
CA PHE A 468 -2.91 10.40 -11.23
C PHE A 468 -2.30 10.54 -12.63
N ARG A 469 -1.75 11.73 -12.94
CA ARG A 469 -1.01 11.98 -14.16
C ARG A 469 0.45 12.25 -13.85
N MET A 470 1.32 11.47 -14.46
CA MET A 470 2.76 11.71 -14.39
C MET A 470 3.14 13.00 -15.10
N PRO A 471 3.98 13.85 -14.49
CA PRO A 471 4.50 15.05 -15.13
C PRO A 471 5.26 14.75 -16.44
N ASP A 472 5.39 15.76 -17.28
CA ASP A 472 6.23 15.70 -18.49
C ASP A 472 7.71 15.73 -18.08
N TRP A 473 8.47 14.70 -18.49
CA TRP A 473 9.86 14.56 -18.08
C TRP A 473 10.78 15.70 -18.59
N GLU A 474 10.45 16.33 -19.75
CA GLU A 474 11.22 17.46 -20.27
C GLU A 474 10.99 18.73 -19.44
N GLU A 475 9.79 18.91 -18.90
CA GLU A 475 9.48 20.00 -17.96
C GLU A 475 10.17 19.79 -16.62
N GLU A 476 10.08 18.58 -16.06
CA GLU A 476 10.77 18.21 -14.82
C GLU A 476 12.30 18.31 -14.94
N LEU A 477 12.86 17.94 -16.10
CA LEU A 477 14.28 18.09 -16.36
C LEU A 477 14.72 19.56 -16.27
N LYS A 478 13.93 20.50 -16.80
CA LYS A 478 14.22 21.94 -16.73
C LYS A 478 14.24 22.43 -15.29
N LEU A 479 13.21 22.04 -14.49
CA LEU A 479 13.13 22.39 -13.07
C LEU A 479 14.31 21.84 -12.25
N HIS A 480 14.95 20.78 -12.73
CA HIS A 480 16.13 20.19 -12.08
C HIS A 480 17.42 21.01 -12.28
N PHE A 481 17.41 21.97 -13.24
CA PHE A 481 18.55 22.86 -13.53
C PHE A 481 18.33 24.32 -13.05
N ASP A 482 17.08 24.70 -12.75
CA ASP A 482 16.73 25.99 -12.15
C ASP A 482 17.01 25.98 -10.64
#